data_53000d4a9e606a7ca898b42e51de0af8
#
_entry.id   53000d4a9e606a7ca898b42e51de0af8
#
_cell.length_a   1.000
_cell.length_b   1.000
_cell.length_c   1.000
_cell.angle_alpha   90.00
_cell.angle_beta   90.00
_cell.angle_gamma   90.00
#
_symmetry.space_group_name_H-M   'P 1'
#
loop_
_entity.id
_entity.type
_entity.pdbx_description
1 polymer ?
#
loop_
_entity_poly.entity_id
_entity_poly.type
_entity_poly.pdbx_seq_one_letter_code
_entity_poly.pdbx_strand_id
1 'polypeptide(L)'
;VVTAGMVSTTWVQFLKGSLLVIFSTVLVVAVLKNGFTVDNDAFQTIGPIDAQDLEGNEIKGRNVVPPTDGWEDHPFVRLTSPQSAGYDVFRIEEVPDSKQIVLRQAQSVSGSGDEKMIDGAPSGVGEGEKQLKPIGSLSRLPGDQSSTGPLGLISFFTTLSESEVRLWRSTTIRHSDDSTTTVFFQKLTEGDRVLRPGEHPKFAGIRGGKLTDRLDFLSLMLALFCGTASLPHILIRYYTVKDESAARKSTIVGIATIGFFYVLTLYLGLGAMVSGSLDLTDTNMSAPLLARSISPLLFAIISAIAFTTVLGTVSGLILASSGAVAHDL
;
A
#
# COMPACT_ATOMS: atom_id res chain seq x y z
N VAL A 1 -4.12 -2.56 -32.38
CA VAL A 1 -2.89 -1.80 -32.52
C VAL A 1 -2.38 -1.88 -33.95
N VAL A 2 -2.16 -3.08 -34.49
CA VAL A 2 -1.57 -3.29 -35.84
C VAL A 2 -2.42 -2.64 -36.95
N THR A 3 -3.74 -2.64 -36.84
CA THR A 3 -4.66 -2.12 -37.88
C THR A 3 -5.17 -0.72 -37.64
N ALA A 4 -5.12 -0.24 -36.39
CA ALA A 4 -5.84 0.97 -35.98
C ALA A 4 -5.00 2.25 -36.00
N GLY A 5 -3.67 2.14 -36.09
CA GLY A 5 -2.74 3.27 -36.14
C GLY A 5 -2.70 4.13 -34.86
N MET A 6 -1.91 5.19 -34.90
CA MET A 6 -1.59 6.04 -33.73
C MET A 6 -2.78 6.90 -33.27
N VAL A 7 -3.62 7.37 -34.17
CA VAL A 7 -4.80 8.20 -33.85
C VAL A 7 -5.84 7.42 -33.07
N SER A 8 -6.12 6.19 -33.47
CA SER A 8 -7.09 5.31 -32.79
C SER A 8 -6.62 4.94 -31.38
N THR A 9 -5.32 4.63 -31.20
CA THR A 9 -4.77 4.35 -29.87
C THR A 9 -4.84 5.58 -28.97
N THR A 10 -4.68 6.78 -29.48
CA THR A 10 -4.81 8.04 -28.73
C THR A 10 -6.25 8.24 -28.21
N TRP A 11 -7.26 7.99 -29.04
CA TRP A 11 -8.67 8.08 -28.64
C TRP A 11 -9.04 7.05 -27.54
N VAL A 12 -8.58 5.81 -27.70
CA VAL A 12 -8.80 4.78 -26.67
C VAL A 12 -8.16 5.16 -25.35
N GLN A 13 -6.94 5.71 -25.37
CA GLN A 13 -6.26 6.16 -24.16
C GLN A 13 -6.90 7.40 -23.53
N PHE A 14 -7.42 8.32 -24.33
CA PHE A 14 -8.19 9.46 -23.83
C PHE A 14 -9.45 8.98 -23.08
N LEU A 15 -10.20 8.05 -23.66
CA LEU A 15 -11.39 7.46 -23.01
C LEU A 15 -11.03 6.78 -21.69
N LYS A 16 -9.99 5.95 -21.70
CA LYS A 16 -9.52 5.25 -20.49
C LYS A 16 -9.05 6.21 -19.41
N GLY A 17 -8.25 7.22 -19.78
CA GLY A 17 -7.79 8.25 -18.85
C GLY A 17 -8.94 9.05 -18.25
N SER A 18 -9.94 9.41 -19.05
CA SER A 18 -11.16 10.09 -18.57
C SER A 18 -11.93 9.23 -17.58
N LEU A 19 -12.14 7.94 -17.89
CA LEU A 19 -12.78 7.00 -16.97
C LEU A 19 -12.00 6.84 -15.66
N LEU A 20 -10.67 6.74 -15.74
CA LEU A 20 -9.81 6.66 -14.56
C LEU A 20 -10.01 7.87 -13.65
N VAL A 21 -9.98 9.09 -14.19
CA VAL A 21 -10.17 10.32 -13.41
C VAL A 21 -11.56 10.38 -12.80
N ILE A 22 -12.60 10.06 -13.58
CA ILE A 22 -14.01 10.08 -13.12
C ILE A 22 -14.20 9.10 -11.96
N PHE A 23 -13.82 7.83 -12.13
CA PHE A 23 -14.03 6.82 -11.10
C PHE A 23 -13.11 6.99 -9.88
N SER A 24 -11.90 7.52 -10.07
CA SER A 24 -11.05 7.94 -8.94
C SER A 24 -11.68 9.09 -8.15
N THR A 25 -12.34 10.04 -8.83
CA THR A 25 -13.09 11.11 -8.15
C THR A 25 -14.28 10.54 -7.37
N VAL A 26 -15.05 9.61 -7.97
CA VAL A 26 -16.15 8.93 -7.28
C VAL A 26 -15.63 8.21 -6.02
N LEU A 27 -14.50 7.51 -6.14
CA LEU A 27 -13.91 6.79 -5.03
C LEU A 27 -13.43 7.74 -3.91
N VAL A 28 -12.80 8.87 -4.26
CA VAL A 28 -12.41 9.90 -3.29
C VAL A 28 -13.65 10.47 -2.58
N VAL A 29 -14.71 10.79 -3.32
CA VAL A 29 -15.97 11.27 -2.72
C VAL A 29 -16.57 10.23 -1.77
N ALA A 30 -16.49 8.95 -2.12
CA ALA A 30 -16.96 7.87 -1.25
C ALA A 30 -16.12 7.76 0.03
N VAL A 31 -14.78 7.84 -0.08
CA VAL A 31 -13.88 7.87 1.09
C VAL A 31 -14.21 9.05 2.01
N LEU A 32 -14.39 10.24 1.46
CA LEU A 32 -14.73 11.43 2.25
C LEU A 32 -16.11 11.33 2.91
N LYS A 33 -17.09 10.71 2.23
CA LYS A 33 -18.43 10.49 2.81
C LYS A 33 -18.44 9.47 3.93
N ASN A 34 -17.65 8.40 3.79
CA ASN A 34 -17.54 7.38 4.84
C ASN A 34 -16.76 7.91 6.05
N GLY A 35 -15.82 8.85 5.83
CA GLY A 35 -14.94 9.35 6.86
C GLY A 35 -14.00 8.28 7.41
N PHE A 36 -13.54 8.48 8.65
CA PHE A 36 -12.65 7.57 9.34
C PHE A 36 -13.38 6.79 10.43
N THR A 37 -12.95 5.54 10.61
CA THR A 37 -13.42 4.65 11.69
C THR A 37 -12.24 4.02 12.38
N VAL A 38 -12.35 3.83 13.68
CA VAL A 38 -11.38 3.08 14.48
C VAL A 38 -11.74 1.60 14.41
N ASP A 39 -10.78 0.77 14.06
CA ASP A 39 -10.92 -0.68 14.07
C ASP A 39 -9.88 -1.28 15.02
N ASN A 40 -10.30 -1.59 16.24
CA ASN A 40 -9.46 -2.21 17.25
C ASN A 40 -9.59 -3.73 17.29
N ASP A 41 -10.57 -4.32 16.60
CA ASP A 41 -10.91 -5.74 16.68
C ASP A 41 -10.25 -6.57 15.57
N ALA A 42 -9.76 -5.92 14.50
CA ALA A 42 -9.12 -6.62 13.38
C ALA A 42 -7.90 -7.46 13.79
N PHE A 43 -7.15 -6.98 14.79
CA PHE A 43 -5.93 -7.62 15.29
C PHE A 43 -5.92 -7.68 16.82
N GLN A 44 -5.62 -8.86 17.34
CA GLN A 44 -5.59 -9.10 18.78
C GLN A 44 -4.43 -8.33 19.43
N THR A 45 -4.71 -7.83 20.65
CA THR A 45 -3.71 -7.30 21.56
C THR A 45 -3.86 -8.06 22.89
N ILE A 46 -2.76 -8.63 23.37
CA ILE A 46 -2.72 -9.36 24.64
C ILE A 46 -1.85 -8.54 25.61
N GLY A 47 -2.37 -8.26 26.77
CA GLY A 47 -1.61 -7.56 27.80
C GLY A 47 -2.36 -6.34 28.36
N PRO A 48 -1.69 -5.60 29.25
CA PRO A 48 -0.33 -5.87 29.76
C PRO A 48 -0.23 -7.18 30.56
N ILE A 49 0.87 -7.91 30.38
CA ILE A 49 1.22 -9.14 31.12
C ILE A 49 2.66 -9.00 31.66
N ASP A 50 3.02 -9.77 32.65
CA ASP A 50 4.39 -9.76 33.15
C ASP A 50 5.37 -10.40 32.13
N ALA A 51 6.57 -9.82 31.99
CA ALA A 51 7.57 -10.36 31.06
C ALA A 51 7.97 -11.80 31.39
N GLN A 52 7.85 -12.21 32.67
CA GLN A 52 8.11 -13.57 33.12
C GLN A 52 7.11 -14.60 32.57
N ASP A 53 5.89 -14.17 32.19
CA ASP A 53 4.89 -15.04 31.59
C ASP A 53 5.32 -15.57 30.23
N LEU A 54 6.28 -14.90 29.55
CA LEU A 54 6.86 -15.39 28.28
C LEU A 54 7.75 -16.62 28.48
N GLU A 55 8.38 -16.77 29.64
CA GLU A 55 9.20 -17.94 29.98
C GLU A 55 8.32 -19.17 30.30
N GLY A 56 7.03 -18.93 30.52
CA GLY A 56 6.02 -19.97 30.69
C GLY A 56 5.67 -20.64 29.37
N ASN A 57 5.20 -21.88 29.45
CA ASN A 57 4.76 -22.62 28.24
C ASN A 57 3.38 -22.20 27.73
N GLU A 58 2.66 -21.31 28.43
CA GLU A 58 1.27 -20.97 28.15
C GLU A 58 0.99 -19.49 28.46
N ILE A 59 0.32 -18.81 27.51
CA ILE A 59 -0.17 -17.44 27.64
C ILE A 59 -1.67 -17.45 27.32
N LYS A 60 -2.51 -17.04 28.25
CA LYS A 60 -3.99 -17.00 28.11
C LYS A 60 -4.60 -18.29 27.52
N GLY A 61 -4.17 -19.46 27.95
CA GLY A 61 -4.71 -20.75 27.48
C GLY A 61 -4.16 -21.20 26.13
N ARG A 62 -3.07 -20.58 25.64
CA ARG A 62 -2.43 -20.90 24.36
C ARG A 62 -0.97 -21.26 24.58
N ASN A 63 -0.54 -22.39 24.03
CA ASN A 63 0.84 -22.82 24.18
C ASN A 63 1.79 -21.90 23.40
N VAL A 64 2.91 -21.57 24.02
CA VAL A 64 4.02 -20.85 23.39
C VAL A 64 4.79 -21.84 22.51
N VAL A 65 4.96 -21.49 21.23
CA VAL A 65 5.83 -22.23 20.33
C VAL A 65 7.27 -21.80 20.60
N PRO A 66 8.18 -22.72 20.92
CA PRO A 66 9.57 -22.37 21.26
C PRO A 66 10.22 -21.49 20.17
N PRO A 67 10.98 -20.48 20.56
CA PRO A 67 11.70 -19.64 19.62
C PRO A 67 12.95 -20.39 19.12
N THR A 68 12.82 -21.08 18.00
CA THR A 68 13.89 -21.85 17.36
C THR A 68 14.09 -21.35 15.93
N ASP A 69 15.26 -21.66 15.35
CA ASP A 69 15.54 -21.45 13.93
C ASP A 69 15.46 -19.98 13.48
N GLY A 70 16.18 -19.12 14.20
CA GLY A 70 16.31 -17.70 13.93
C GLY A 70 15.23 -16.79 14.53
N TRP A 71 14.18 -17.36 15.18
CA TRP A 71 13.16 -16.56 15.87
C TRP A 71 13.64 -16.00 17.21
N GLU A 72 14.66 -16.60 17.82
CA GLU A 72 15.24 -16.23 19.12
C GLU A 72 15.84 -14.83 19.13
N ASP A 73 16.34 -14.37 18.00
CA ASP A 73 17.00 -13.05 17.87
C ASP A 73 16.02 -11.89 17.59
N HIS A 74 14.72 -12.20 17.56
CA HIS A 74 13.69 -11.24 17.19
C HIS A 74 12.61 -11.08 18.28
N PRO A 75 12.04 -9.88 18.45
CA PRO A 75 11.03 -9.60 19.49
C PRO A 75 9.63 -10.13 19.08
N PHE A 76 9.55 -11.41 18.76
CA PHE A 76 8.30 -12.08 18.38
C PHE A 76 8.07 -13.33 19.21
N VAL A 77 6.81 -13.57 19.55
CA VAL A 77 6.34 -14.82 20.14
C VAL A 77 5.28 -15.45 19.23
N ARG A 78 5.33 -16.77 19.13
CA ARG A 78 4.36 -17.57 18.38
C ARG A 78 3.50 -18.33 19.38
N LEU A 79 2.18 -18.19 19.26
CA LEU A 79 1.22 -18.89 20.09
C LEU A 79 0.41 -19.86 19.24
N THR A 80 0.12 -21.06 19.74
CA THR A 80 -0.74 -22.01 19.03
C THR A 80 -2.07 -21.36 18.67
N SER A 81 -2.52 -21.58 17.43
CA SER A 81 -3.80 -21.01 16.99
C SER A 81 -4.96 -21.86 17.50
N PRO A 82 -5.98 -21.28 18.17
CA PRO A 82 -7.12 -22.05 18.65
C PRO A 82 -8.10 -22.43 17.53
N GLN A 83 -8.01 -21.81 16.37
CA GLN A 83 -9.00 -21.90 15.29
C GLN A 83 -8.49 -22.51 13.99
N SER A 84 -7.16 -22.69 13.84
CA SER A 84 -6.57 -23.16 12.59
C SER A 84 -5.26 -23.92 12.84
N ALA A 85 -4.80 -24.64 11.83
CA ALA A 85 -3.44 -25.16 11.81
C ALA A 85 -2.41 -24.02 11.91
N GLY A 86 -1.22 -24.31 12.45
CA GLY A 86 -0.15 -23.32 12.61
C GLY A 86 -0.21 -22.54 13.91
N TYR A 87 0.26 -21.31 13.88
CA TYR A 87 0.40 -20.44 15.05
C TYR A 87 -0.09 -19.03 14.72
N ASP A 88 -0.29 -18.20 15.74
CA ASP A 88 -0.44 -16.75 15.56
C ASP A 88 0.83 -16.07 16.06
N VAL A 89 1.32 -15.12 15.31
CA VAL A 89 2.53 -14.35 15.62
C VAL A 89 2.16 -13.09 16.37
N PHE A 90 2.91 -12.78 17.42
CA PHE A 90 2.77 -11.53 18.16
C PHE A 90 4.13 -10.86 18.30
N ARG A 91 4.13 -9.54 18.15
CA ARG A 91 5.27 -8.71 18.48
C ARG A 91 5.23 -8.38 19.97
N ILE A 92 6.38 -8.52 20.61
CA ILE A 92 6.58 -8.15 22.01
C ILE A 92 6.92 -6.66 22.06
N GLU A 93 6.16 -5.89 22.82
CA GLU A 93 6.41 -4.46 23.06
C GLU A 93 6.49 -4.25 24.57
N GLU A 94 7.59 -3.68 25.03
CA GLU A 94 7.79 -3.33 26.44
C GLU A 94 6.94 -2.10 26.80
N VAL A 95 6.29 -2.13 27.95
CA VAL A 95 5.59 -0.98 28.49
C VAL A 95 6.60 -0.10 29.23
N PRO A 96 6.77 1.19 28.84
CA PRO A 96 7.72 2.09 29.50
C PRO A 96 7.52 2.12 31.01
N ASP A 97 8.63 2.16 31.76
CA ASP A 97 8.67 2.25 33.22
C ASP A 97 7.99 1.10 33.97
N SER A 98 7.76 -0.02 33.32
CA SER A 98 7.20 -1.23 33.94
C SER A 98 7.94 -2.49 33.50
N LYS A 99 7.75 -3.60 34.24
CA LYS A 99 8.21 -4.93 33.79
C LYS A 99 7.17 -5.66 32.95
N GLN A 100 6.16 -4.93 32.50
CA GLN A 100 5.07 -5.47 31.72
C GLN A 100 5.33 -5.36 30.22
N ILE A 101 4.74 -6.26 29.48
CA ILE A 101 4.80 -6.31 28.03
C ILE A 101 3.39 -6.36 27.43
N VAL A 102 3.28 -5.89 26.22
CA VAL A 102 2.06 -6.02 25.39
C VAL A 102 2.41 -6.82 24.15
N LEU A 103 1.61 -7.81 23.84
CA LEU A 103 1.74 -8.61 22.63
C LEU A 103 0.76 -8.11 21.58
N ARG A 104 1.28 -7.57 20.47
CA ARG A 104 0.47 -7.12 19.35
C ARG A 104 0.52 -8.13 18.22
N GLN A 105 -0.65 -8.56 17.76
CA GLN A 105 -0.74 -9.52 16.67
C GLN A 105 0.00 -9.02 15.44
N ALA A 106 0.81 -9.89 14.88
CA ALA A 106 1.57 -9.76 13.63
C ALA A 106 1.10 -10.84 12.66
N GLN A 107 1.65 -10.87 11.48
CA GLN A 107 1.39 -11.90 10.46
C GLN A 107 2.72 -12.31 9.83
N SER A 108 2.91 -13.58 9.53
CA SER A 108 4.13 -14.07 8.90
C SER A 108 3.85 -14.78 7.58
N VAL A 109 4.80 -14.65 6.66
CA VAL A 109 4.77 -15.33 5.36
C VAL A 109 6.10 -16.00 5.13
N SER A 110 6.07 -17.30 4.84
CA SER A 110 7.23 -18.09 4.42
C SER A 110 6.93 -18.86 3.13
N GLY A 111 7.97 -19.26 2.42
CA GLY A 111 7.85 -19.91 1.12
C GLY A 111 7.39 -18.97 -0.01
N SER A 112 7.18 -19.53 -1.19
CA SER A 112 6.73 -18.80 -2.39
C SER A 112 5.85 -19.69 -3.27
N GLY A 113 5.00 -19.08 -4.10
CA GLY A 113 4.10 -19.81 -4.98
C GLY A 113 3.13 -20.71 -4.23
N ASP A 114 3.03 -21.95 -4.67
CA ASP A 114 2.12 -22.97 -4.10
C ASP A 114 2.56 -23.45 -2.70
N GLU A 115 3.82 -23.23 -2.32
CA GLU A 115 4.38 -23.58 -1.00
C GLU A 115 4.29 -22.41 0.00
N LYS A 116 3.51 -21.37 -0.31
CA LYS A 116 3.34 -20.20 0.55
C LYS A 116 2.61 -20.61 1.82
N MET A 117 3.25 -20.31 2.95
CA MET A 117 2.70 -20.53 4.29
C MET A 117 2.39 -19.17 4.95
N ILE A 118 1.28 -19.10 5.66
CA ILE A 118 0.87 -17.94 6.45
C ILE A 118 0.71 -18.39 7.90
N ASP A 119 1.51 -17.80 8.79
CA ASP A 119 1.55 -18.15 10.21
C ASP A 119 1.69 -19.67 10.43
N GLY A 120 2.56 -20.31 9.64
CA GLY A 120 2.84 -21.73 9.70
C GLY A 120 1.75 -22.65 9.15
N ALA A 121 0.70 -22.12 8.53
CA ALA A 121 -0.33 -22.90 7.83
C ALA A 121 -0.29 -22.65 6.31
N PRO A 122 -0.71 -23.58 5.45
CA PRO A 122 -0.82 -23.36 4.01
C PRO A 122 -1.70 -22.14 3.70
N SER A 123 -1.31 -21.40 2.63
CA SER A 123 -2.06 -20.22 2.19
C SER A 123 -3.32 -20.62 1.43
N GLY A 124 -4.51 -20.26 1.94
CA GLY A 124 -5.77 -20.56 1.26
C GLY A 124 -7.01 -20.26 2.11
N VAL A 125 -8.18 -20.71 1.64
CA VAL A 125 -9.49 -20.54 2.28
C VAL A 125 -10.09 -21.86 2.80
N GLY A 126 -9.39 -22.98 2.60
CA GLY A 126 -9.82 -24.32 3.01
C GLY A 126 -9.64 -24.58 4.50
N GLU A 127 -10.11 -25.74 4.94
CA GLU A 127 -9.91 -26.19 6.31
C GLU A 127 -8.40 -26.41 6.59
N GLY A 128 -7.89 -25.79 7.65
CA GLY A 128 -6.46 -25.82 7.99
C GLY A 128 -5.59 -24.83 7.22
N GLU A 129 -6.15 -24.05 6.29
CA GLU A 129 -5.46 -22.99 5.56
C GLU A 129 -5.66 -21.63 6.25
N LYS A 130 -4.74 -20.69 5.97
CA LYS A 130 -4.81 -19.31 6.45
C LYS A 130 -4.67 -18.30 5.33
N GLN A 131 -5.30 -17.15 5.51
CA GLN A 131 -5.10 -15.97 4.67
C GLN A 131 -4.53 -14.82 5.49
N LEU A 132 -3.74 -13.96 4.82
CA LEU A 132 -3.36 -12.69 5.39
C LEU A 132 -4.61 -11.83 5.59
N LYS A 133 -4.75 -11.29 6.78
CA LYS A 133 -5.78 -10.28 7.05
C LYS A 133 -5.40 -8.98 6.37
N PRO A 134 -6.35 -8.28 5.75
CA PRO A 134 -6.09 -6.95 5.21
C PRO A 134 -5.68 -5.99 6.32
N ILE A 135 -4.82 -5.04 5.97
CA ILE A 135 -4.24 -4.09 6.92
C ILE A 135 -4.64 -2.66 6.61
N GLY A 136 -4.27 -1.75 7.50
CA GLY A 136 -4.53 -0.31 7.35
C GLY A 136 -5.73 0.11 8.19
N SER A 137 -5.48 0.61 9.39
CA SER A 137 -6.54 1.08 10.30
C SER A 137 -6.03 2.21 11.18
N LEU A 138 -6.96 2.92 11.76
CA LEU A 138 -6.69 3.88 12.83
C LEU A 138 -6.82 3.17 14.18
N SER A 139 -5.92 3.47 15.10
CA SER A 139 -6.01 3.01 16.49
C SER A 139 -6.74 4.02 17.36
N ARG A 140 -6.68 5.32 17.01
CA ARG A 140 -7.32 6.40 17.75
C ARG A 140 -7.68 7.56 16.84
N LEU A 141 -8.85 8.14 17.07
CA LEU A 141 -9.32 9.38 16.46
C LEU A 141 -9.27 10.54 17.48
N PRO A 142 -9.25 11.81 17.02
CA PRO A 142 -9.35 12.96 17.89
C PRO A 142 -10.60 12.88 18.79
N GLY A 143 -10.42 13.17 20.09
CA GLY A 143 -11.52 13.10 21.06
C GLY A 143 -12.01 11.68 21.38
N ASP A 144 -11.21 10.65 21.12
CA ASP A 144 -11.51 9.22 21.36
C ASP A 144 -12.83 8.75 20.75
N GLN A 145 -13.20 9.35 19.61
CA GLN A 145 -14.40 8.97 18.85
C GLN A 145 -14.17 7.65 18.12
N SER A 146 -15.21 6.85 17.93
CA SER A 146 -15.17 5.61 17.14
C SER A 146 -15.24 5.87 15.63
N SER A 147 -15.85 6.99 15.22
CA SER A 147 -15.98 7.42 13.83
C SER A 147 -16.14 8.92 13.70
N THR A 148 -15.71 9.47 12.56
CA THR A 148 -15.80 10.93 12.28
C THR A 148 -17.07 11.31 11.53
N GLY A 149 -17.74 10.36 10.86
CA GLY A 149 -18.71 10.70 9.84
C GLY A 149 -18.06 11.36 8.61
N PRO A 150 -18.85 12.03 7.72
CA PRO A 150 -18.35 12.64 6.50
C PRO A 150 -17.31 13.74 6.77
N LEU A 151 -16.23 13.74 5.98
CA LEU A 151 -15.12 14.68 6.06
C LEU A 151 -15.07 15.58 4.83
N GLY A 152 -14.69 16.85 5.02
CA GLY A 152 -14.34 17.74 3.93
C GLY A 152 -12.91 17.52 3.43
N LEU A 153 -12.56 18.13 2.30
CA LEU A 153 -11.22 18.01 1.72
C LEU A 153 -10.09 18.38 2.70
N ILE A 154 -10.21 19.49 3.39
CA ILE A 154 -9.18 19.95 4.34
C ILE A 154 -9.28 19.19 5.65
N SER A 155 -10.50 18.99 6.18
CA SER A 155 -10.70 18.28 7.44
C SER A 155 -10.23 16.83 7.41
N PHE A 156 -10.18 16.21 6.25
CA PHE A 156 -9.55 14.90 6.06
C PHE A 156 -8.10 14.89 6.55
N PHE A 157 -7.29 15.87 6.15
CA PHE A 157 -5.88 15.96 6.58
C PHE A 157 -5.72 16.37 8.02
N THR A 158 -6.52 17.35 8.50
CA THR A 158 -6.44 17.78 9.90
C THR A 158 -6.84 16.66 10.85
N THR A 159 -7.93 15.96 10.58
CA THR A 159 -8.33 14.81 11.38
C THR A 159 -7.30 13.68 11.31
N LEU A 160 -6.74 13.40 10.13
CA LEU A 160 -5.69 12.38 10.00
C LEU A 160 -4.43 12.77 10.79
N SER A 161 -4.01 14.04 10.76
CA SER A 161 -2.82 14.50 11.48
C SER A 161 -2.95 14.38 13.00
N GLU A 162 -4.17 14.49 13.53
CA GLU A 162 -4.49 14.37 14.95
C GLU A 162 -4.82 12.93 15.37
N SER A 163 -4.89 12.00 14.42
CA SER A 163 -5.19 10.58 14.64
C SER A 163 -3.93 9.77 14.86
N GLU A 164 -4.08 8.58 15.43
CA GLU A 164 -3.02 7.58 15.48
C GLU A 164 -3.26 6.48 14.46
N VAL A 165 -2.29 6.31 13.56
CA VAL A 165 -2.35 5.36 12.44
C VAL A 165 -1.58 4.09 12.78
N ARG A 166 -2.16 2.95 12.46
CA ARG A 166 -1.56 1.64 12.63
C ARG A 166 -0.80 1.26 11.34
N LEU A 167 0.45 1.73 11.24
CA LEU A 167 1.32 1.38 10.13
C LEU A 167 1.85 -0.05 10.28
N TRP A 168 2.13 -0.69 9.15
CA TRP A 168 2.74 -2.01 9.12
C TRP A 168 4.18 -1.92 8.62
N ARG A 169 5.05 -2.66 9.27
CA ARG A 169 6.48 -2.82 8.93
C ARG A 169 6.77 -4.29 8.75
N SER A 170 7.85 -4.60 8.09
CA SER A 170 8.29 -5.98 7.93
C SER A 170 9.74 -6.15 8.38
N THR A 171 10.04 -7.34 8.87
CA THR A 171 11.39 -7.84 9.06
C THR A 171 11.48 -9.25 8.49
N THR A 172 12.66 -9.64 8.06
CA THR A 172 12.90 -10.98 7.51
C THR A 172 13.75 -11.77 8.47
N ILE A 173 13.25 -12.92 8.86
CA ILE A 173 13.94 -13.93 9.66
C ILE A 173 14.56 -14.93 8.69
N ARG A 174 15.85 -15.22 8.85
CA ARG A 174 16.56 -16.25 8.09
C ARG A 174 16.64 -17.52 8.92
N HIS A 175 16.32 -18.63 8.29
CA HIS A 175 16.38 -19.95 8.90
C HIS A 175 17.72 -20.66 8.59
N SER A 176 18.00 -21.72 9.34
CA SER A 176 19.22 -22.50 9.18
C SER A 176 19.32 -23.22 7.84
N ASP A 177 18.21 -23.45 7.16
CA ASP A 177 18.09 -24.04 5.82
C ASP A 177 18.13 -23.02 4.67
N ASP A 178 18.57 -21.76 4.95
CA ASP A 178 18.57 -20.64 4.01
C ASP A 178 17.16 -20.16 3.58
N SER A 179 16.09 -20.76 4.08
CA SER A 179 14.74 -20.24 3.85
C SER A 179 14.51 -18.96 4.64
N THR A 180 13.47 -18.21 4.27
CA THR A 180 13.16 -16.93 4.92
C THR A 180 11.69 -16.85 5.29
N THR A 181 11.43 -16.26 6.45
CA THR A 181 10.08 -15.85 6.87
C THR A 181 10.03 -14.34 7.01
N THR A 182 9.12 -13.71 6.29
CA THR A 182 8.85 -12.27 6.45
C THR A 182 7.75 -12.08 7.48
N VAL A 183 8.05 -11.40 8.57
CA VAL A 183 7.09 -11.05 9.61
C VAL A 183 6.66 -9.61 9.43
N PHE A 184 5.36 -9.41 9.30
CA PHE A 184 4.70 -8.11 9.22
C PHE A 184 4.11 -7.77 10.57
N PHE A 185 4.40 -6.60 11.09
CA PHE A 185 3.99 -6.18 12.43
C PHE A 185 3.52 -4.73 12.47
N GLN A 186 2.68 -4.44 13.42
CA GLN A 186 2.09 -3.12 13.63
C GLN A 186 3.09 -2.16 14.26
N LYS A 187 3.04 -0.89 13.83
CA LYS A 187 3.72 0.23 14.45
C LYS A 187 2.76 1.40 14.56
N LEU A 188 2.36 1.73 15.75
CA LEU A 188 1.56 2.92 16.01
C LEU A 188 2.36 4.17 15.67
N THR A 189 1.76 5.08 14.91
CA THR A 189 2.43 6.27 14.40
C THR A 189 1.43 7.42 14.39
N GLU A 190 1.83 8.55 14.96
CA GLU A 190 1.05 9.78 14.92
C GLU A 190 0.81 10.20 13.47
N GLY A 191 -0.42 10.60 13.15
CA GLY A 191 -0.81 10.96 11.80
C GLY A 191 -0.04 12.16 11.24
N ASP A 192 0.39 13.10 12.08
CA ASP A 192 1.24 14.21 11.67
C ASP A 192 2.59 13.73 11.14
N ARG A 193 3.16 12.66 11.71
CA ARG A 193 4.39 12.03 11.23
C ARG A 193 4.18 11.31 9.90
N VAL A 194 3.02 10.68 9.72
CA VAL A 194 2.66 10.03 8.44
C VAL A 194 2.61 11.04 7.31
N LEU A 195 2.08 12.24 7.58
CA LEU A 195 1.95 13.32 6.60
C LEU A 195 3.25 14.09 6.37
N ARG A 196 4.28 13.90 7.20
CA ARG A 196 5.57 14.62 7.04
C ARG A 196 6.37 14.09 5.86
N PRO A 197 6.89 14.95 4.98
CA PRO A 197 7.81 14.54 3.92
C PRO A 197 9.07 13.88 4.50
N GLY A 198 9.53 12.79 3.88
CA GLY A 198 10.77 12.12 4.25
C GLY A 198 10.69 11.14 5.43
N GLU A 199 9.51 10.86 5.96
CA GLU A 199 9.30 9.76 6.93
C GLU A 199 9.28 8.38 6.24
N HIS A 200 8.86 8.34 4.97
CA HIS A 200 8.90 7.09 4.22
C HIS A 200 10.34 6.75 3.81
N PRO A 201 10.83 5.50 3.99
CA PRO A 201 12.23 5.12 3.74
C PRO A 201 12.76 5.50 2.36
N LYS A 202 11.95 5.38 1.30
CA LYS A 202 12.33 5.76 -0.08
C LYS A 202 12.62 7.25 -0.25
N PHE A 203 12.09 8.10 0.61
CA PHE A 203 12.23 9.56 0.54
C PHE A 203 12.97 10.15 1.75
N ALA A 204 13.54 9.29 2.59
CA ALA A 204 14.23 9.70 3.80
C ALA A 204 15.44 10.63 3.54
N GLY A 205 16.00 10.57 2.35
CA GLY A 205 17.13 11.43 1.94
C GLY A 205 16.86 12.92 2.04
N ILE A 206 15.61 13.39 1.93
CA ILE A 206 15.26 14.82 2.08
C ILE A 206 15.57 15.32 3.50
N ARG A 207 15.54 14.45 4.51
CA ARG A 207 15.86 14.75 5.92
C ARG A 207 17.23 14.26 6.32
N GLY A 208 17.95 13.60 5.42
CA GLY A 208 19.28 13.06 5.67
C GLY A 208 20.25 14.13 6.15
N GLY A 209 21.04 13.83 7.17
CA GLY A 209 22.08 14.72 7.69
C GLY A 209 23.29 14.84 6.79
N LYS A 210 23.53 13.84 5.93
CA LYS A 210 24.66 13.80 5.01
C LYS A 210 24.29 14.42 3.66
N LEU A 211 25.24 15.09 3.04
CA LEU A 211 25.07 15.66 1.70
C LEU A 211 24.74 14.58 0.66
N THR A 212 25.32 13.39 0.80
CA THR A 212 25.07 12.23 -0.07
C THR A 212 23.60 11.84 -0.09
N ASP A 213 22.92 11.80 1.06
CA ASP A 213 21.51 11.41 1.17
C ASP A 213 20.60 12.43 0.45
N ARG A 214 20.93 13.71 0.59
CA ARG A 214 20.20 14.80 -0.09
C ARG A 214 20.42 14.79 -1.59
N LEU A 215 21.67 14.49 -2.04
CA LEU A 215 21.98 14.36 -3.46
C LEU A 215 21.29 13.13 -4.07
N ASP A 216 21.21 12.02 -3.35
CA ASP A 216 20.48 10.82 -3.78
C ASP A 216 19.00 11.12 -3.97
N PHE A 217 18.37 11.80 -3.01
CA PHE A 217 16.99 12.26 -3.14
C PHE A 217 16.79 13.21 -4.32
N LEU A 218 17.67 14.20 -4.51
CA LEU A 218 17.61 15.14 -5.63
C LEU A 218 17.78 14.42 -6.96
N SER A 219 18.73 13.48 -7.04
CA SER A 219 18.96 12.64 -8.22
C SER A 219 17.72 11.82 -8.57
N LEU A 220 17.06 11.21 -7.56
CA LEU A 220 15.81 10.49 -7.76
C LEU A 220 14.70 11.39 -8.32
N MET A 221 14.54 12.59 -7.76
CA MET A 221 13.53 13.57 -8.26
C MET A 221 13.83 14.01 -9.67
N LEU A 222 15.10 14.29 -9.99
CA LEU A 222 15.51 14.69 -11.32
C LEU A 222 15.32 13.55 -12.35
N ALA A 223 15.65 12.33 -11.97
CA ALA A 223 15.43 11.14 -12.80
C ALA A 223 13.94 10.91 -13.11
N LEU A 224 13.08 11.05 -12.11
CA LEU A 224 11.62 10.96 -12.31
C LEU A 224 11.09 12.07 -13.22
N PHE A 225 11.54 13.31 -13.02
CA PHE A 225 11.13 14.45 -13.84
C PHE A 225 11.58 14.32 -15.29
N CYS A 226 12.88 14.12 -15.52
CA CYS A 226 13.44 13.98 -16.87
C CYS A 226 12.94 12.71 -17.56
N GLY A 227 12.89 11.59 -16.85
CA GLY A 227 12.41 10.31 -17.38
C GLY A 227 10.95 10.38 -17.83
N THR A 228 10.08 11.01 -17.04
CA THR A 228 8.68 11.19 -17.42
C THR A 228 8.51 12.12 -18.61
N ALA A 229 9.28 13.21 -18.69
CA ALA A 229 9.24 14.17 -19.79
C ALA A 229 9.73 13.60 -21.12
N SER A 230 10.65 12.62 -21.11
CA SER A 230 11.30 12.05 -22.30
C SER A 230 10.69 10.74 -22.80
N LEU A 231 9.55 10.29 -22.26
CA LEU A 231 8.92 9.02 -22.64
C LEU A 231 8.52 9.01 -24.14
N PRO A 232 9.11 8.12 -24.97
CA PRO A 232 8.92 8.16 -26.42
C PRO A 232 7.45 8.00 -26.84
N HIS A 233 6.70 7.13 -26.16
CA HIS A 233 5.29 6.88 -26.45
C HIS A 233 4.37 8.07 -26.10
N ILE A 234 4.86 9.06 -25.35
CA ILE A 234 4.18 10.33 -25.11
C ILE A 234 4.57 11.33 -26.19
N LEU A 235 5.86 11.45 -26.47
CA LEU A 235 6.39 12.44 -27.44
C LEU A 235 5.88 12.17 -28.86
N ILE A 236 5.81 10.91 -29.29
CA ILE A 236 5.34 10.53 -30.63
C ILE A 236 3.90 11.02 -30.92
N ARG A 237 3.10 11.32 -29.89
CA ARG A 237 1.74 11.84 -30.07
C ARG A 237 1.69 13.28 -30.56
N TYR A 238 2.74 14.05 -30.37
CA TYR A 238 2.81 15.40 -30.92
C TYR A 238 2.77 15.39 -32.45
N TYR A 239 3.15 14.31 -33.12
CA TYR A 239 2.99 14.14 -34.56
C TYR A 239 1.53 13.98 -35.03
N THR A 240 0.60 13.70 -34.11
CA THR A 240 -0.84 13.56 -34.42
C THR A 240 -1.61 14.88 -34.24
N VAL A 241 -0.96 15.93 -33.74
CA VAL A 241 -1.57 17.23 -33.48
C VAL A 241 -1.56 18.11 -34.75
N LYS A 242 -2.65 18.84 -34.96
CA LYS A 242 -2.88 19.61 -36.20
C LYS A 242 -1.89 20.76 -36.37
N ASP A 243 -1.59 21.46 -35.28
CA ASP A 243 -0.75 22.66 -35.31
C ASP A 243 -0.06 22.91 -33.94
N GLU A 244 0.88 23.84 -33.89
CA GLU A 244 1.63 24.20 -32.69
C GLU A 244 0.72 24.72 -31.56
N SER A 245 -0.30 25.49 -31.90
CA SER A 245 -1.26 26.02 -30.92
C SER A 245 -2.05 24.89 -30.25
N ALA A 246 -2.48 23.89 -31.01
CA ALA A 246 -3.15 22.72 -30.50
C ALA A 246 -2.21 21.86 -29.65
N ALA A 247 -0.94 21.71 -30.01
CA ALA A 247 0.08 21.02 -29.22
C ALA A 247 0.24 21.69 -27.85
N ARG A 248 0.39 23.00 -27.80
CA ARG A 248 0.54 23.79 -26.58
C ARG A 248 -0.70 23.68 -25.67
N LYS A 249 -1.90 23.79 -26.23
CA LYS A 249 -3.15 23.62 -25.48
C LYS A 249 -3.29 22.21 -24.90
N SER A 250 -3.00 21.19 -25.68
CA SER A 250 -3.08 19.79 -25.22
C SER A 250 -2.08 19.52 -24.08
N THR A 251 -0.88 20.10 -24.13
CA THR A 251 0.12 20.00 -23.07
C THR A 251 -0.38 20.64 -21.76
N ILE A 252 -0.95 21.86 -21.84
CA ILE A 252 -1.50 22.54 -20.64
C ILE A 252 -2.63 21.73 -20.03
N VAL A 253 -3.57 21.26 -20.83
CA VAL A 253 -4.69 20.42 -20.35
C VAL A 253 -4.17 19.11 -19.76
N GLY A 254 -3.18 18.48 -20.41
CA GLY A 254 -2.53 17.27 -19.93
C GLY A 254 -1.89 17.46 -18.55
N ILE A 255 -1.09 18.50 -18.38
CA ILE A 255 -0.43 18.83 -17.10
C ILE A 255 -1.48 19.09 -16.01
N ALA A 256 -2.52 19.87 -16.30
CA ALA A 256 -3.58 20.17 -15.34
C ALA A 256 -4.34 18.89 -14.92
N THR A 257 -4.66 18.01 -15.87
CA THR A 257 -5.35 16.73 -15.60
C THR A 257 -4.48 15.78 -14.78
N ILE A 258 -3.19 15.69 -15.09
CA ILE A 258 -2.22 14.88 -14.33
C ILE A 258 -2.09 15.44 -12.91
N GLY A 259 -1.94 16.76 -12.75
CA GLY A 259 -1.88 17.39 -11.43
C GLY A 259 -3.13 17.12 -10.59
N PHE A 260 -4.30 17.24 -11.19
CA PHE A 260 -5.56 16.89 -10.52
C PHE A 260 -5.60 15.41 -10.12
N PHE A 261 -5.18 14.51 -11.00
CA PHE A 261 -5.12 13.09 -10.70
C PHE A 261 -4.15 12.77 -9.55
N TYR A 262 -3.01 13.45 -9.45
CA TYR A 262 -2.10 13.29 -8.30
C TYR A 262 -2.76 13.69 -6.98
N VAL A 263 -3.59 14.74 -6.97
CA VAL A 263 -4.37 15.09 -5.78
C VAL A 263 -5.35 13.96 -5.43
N LEU A 264 -6.04 13.38 -6.41
CA LEU A 264 -6.93 12.23 -6.16
C LEU A 264 -6.16 11.03 -5.59
N THR A 265 -5.00 10.70 -6.15
CA THR A 265 -4.18 9.56 -5.66
C THR A 265 -3.69 9.74 -4.24
N LEU A 266 -3.46 10.99 -3.78
CA LEU A 266 -3.13 11.28 -2.40
C LEU A 266 -4.27 10.87 -1.46
N TYR A 267 -5.52 11.28 -1.75
CA TYR A 267 -6.70 10.85 -0.98
C TYR A 267 -6.91 9.34 -1.01
N LEU A 268 -6.74 8.72 -2.19
CA LEU A 268 -6.91 7.28 -2.35
C LEU A 268 -5.86 6.50 -1.55
N GLY A 269 -4.60 6.92 -1.60
CA GLY A 269 -3.52 6.27 -0.86
C GLY A 269 -3.68 6.39 0.65
N LEU A 270 -3.96 7.59 1.15
CA LEU A 270 -4.22 7.82 2.57
C LEU A 270 -5.53 7.14 3.01
N GLY A 271 -6.57 7.19 2.19
CA GLY A 271 -7.84 6.50 2.45
C GLY A 271 -7.67 4.98 2.56
N ALA A 272 -6.93 4.37 1.64
CA ALA A 272 -6.63 2.93 1.69
C ALA A 272 -5.83 2.56 2.95
N MET A 273 -4.89 3.44 3.36
CA MET A 273 -4.06 3.24 4.55
C MET A 273 -4.87 3.17 5.86
N VAL A 274 -6.05 3.79 5.90
CA VAL A 274 -6.86 3.91 7.14
C VAL A 274 -8.19 3.15 7.09
N SER A 275 -8.48 2.41 5.99
CA SER A 275 -9.77 1.75 5.77
C SER A 275 -9.72 0.22 5.80
N GLY A 276 -8.63 -0.38 6.29
CA GLY A 276 -8.52 -1.85 6.37
C GLY A 276 -8.49 -2.55 5.00
N SER A 277 -7.98 -1.88 3.97
CA SER A 277 -8.05 -2.38 2.60
C SER A 277 -6.69 -2.59 1.93
N LEU A 278 -5.60 -2.60 2.70
CA LEU A 278 -4.27 -2.85 2.13
C LEU A 278 -3.90 -4.33 2.19
N ASP A 279 -3.28 -4.81 1.11
CA ASP A 279 -2.60 -6.10 1.06
C ASP A 279 -1.13 -5.93 1.46
N LEU A 280 -0.63 -6.81 2.35
CA LEU A 280 0.75 -6.81 2.82
C LEU A 280 1.76 -7.20 1.74
N THR A 281 1.33 -8.00 0.78
CA THR A 281 2.20 -8.61 -0.24
C THR A 281 2.09 -7.94 -1.60
N ASP A 282 0.99 -7.24 -1.88
CA ASP A 282 0.77 -6.56 -3.16
C ASP A 282 0.20 -5.14 -2.98
N THR A 283 1.08 -4.16 -3.00
CA THR A 283 0.72 -2.74 -2.89
C THR A 283 -0.10 -2.22 -4.08
N ASN A 284 -0.07 -2.90 -5.24
CA ASN A 284 -0.84 -2.49 -6.42
C ASN A 284 -2.35 -2.71 -6.22
N MET A 285 -2.71 -3.59 -5.30
CA MET A 285 -4.11 -3.87 -4.96
C MET A 285 -4.78 -2.80 -4.10
N SER A 286 -4.07 -1.75 -3.66
CA SER A 286 -4.60 -0.74 -2.74
C SER A 286 -5.88 -0.05 -3.24
N ALA A 287 -5.90 0.45 -4.47
CA ALA A 287 -7.09 1.12 -5.03
C ALA A 287 -8.24 0.14 -5.33
N PRO A 288 -8.01 -1.05 -5.93
CA PRO A 288 -9.06 -2.07 -6.06
C PRO A 288 -9.65 -2.51 -4.73
N LEU A 289 -8.83 -2.79 -3.71
CA LEU A 289 -9.30 -3.23 -2.40
C LEU A 289 -10.06 -2.13 -1.66
N LEU A 290 -9.62 -0.87 -1.78
CA LEU A 290 -10.37 0.28 -1.28
C LEU A 290 -11.73 0.39 -1.97
N ALA A 291 -11.79 0.21 -3.28
CA ALA A 291 -13.06 0.18 -4.01
C ALA A 291 -13.97 -0.98 -3.54
N ARG A 292 -13.38 -2.16 -3.27
CA ARG A 292 -14.09 -3.33 -2.75
C ARG A 292 -14.70 -3.09 -1.37
N SER A 293 -13.99 -2.39 -0.48
CA SER A 293 -14.51 -2.06 0.86
C SER A 293 -15.72 -1.13 0.82
N ILE A 294 -15.89 -0.37 -0.28
CA ILE A 294 -17.02 0.53 -0.46
C ILE A 294 -18.17 -0.18 -1.23
N SER A 295 -17.84 -0.83 -2.35
CA SER A 295 -18.85 -1.50 -3.20
C SER A 295 -18.22 -2.53 -4.14
N PRO A 296 -18.80 -3.75 -4.27
CA PRO A 296 -18.37 -4.74 -5.26
C PRO A 296 -18.42 -4.22 -6.70
N LEU A 297 -19.39 -3.34 -7.02
CA LEU A 297 -19.51 -2.74 -8.35
C LEU A 297 -18.32 -1.79 -8.63
N LEU A 298 -17.97 -0.94 -7.66
CA LEU A 298 -16.80 -0.07 -7.79
C LEU A 298 -15.49 -0.87 -7.92
N PHE A 299 -15.35 -1.95 -7.18
CA PHE A 299 -14.23 -2.87 -7.33
C PHE A 299 -14.10 -3.40 -8.76
N ALA A 300 -15.19 -3.91 -9.33
CA ALA A 300 -15.19 -4.44 -10.69
C ALA A 300 -14.79 -3.36 -11.73
N ILE A 301 -15.34 -2.16 -11.61
CA ILE A 301 -15.08 -1.05 -12.52
C ILE A 301 -13.60 -0.58 -12.38
N ILE A 302 -13.13 -0.34 -11.17
CA ILE A 302 -11.75 0.13 -10.92
C ILE A 302 -10.74 -0.92 -11.39
N SER A 303 -10.98 -2.20 -11.12
CA SER A 303 -10.12 -3.29 -11.58
C SER A 303 -10.06 -3.38 -13.11
N ALA A 304 -11.20 -3.26 -13.79
CA ALA A 304 -11.26 -3.24 -15.24
C ALA A 304 -10.52 -2.03 -15.84
N ILE A 305 -10.67 -0.84 -15.24
CA ILE A 305 -9.96 0.37 -15.66
C ILE A 305 -8.46 0.22 -15.45
N ALA A 306 -8.02 -0.28 -14.30
CA ALA A 306 -6.61 -0.53 -14.00
C ALA A 306 -5.99 -1.49 -15.01
N PHE A 307 -6.62 -2.63 -15.27
CA PHE A 307 -6.18 -3.61 -16.24
C PHE A 307 -6.09 -3.03 -17.67
N THR A 308 -7.14 -2.33 -18.11
CA THR A 308 -7.13 -1.70 -19.44
C THR A 308 -6.12 -0.57 -19.56
N THR A 309 -5.79 0.11 -18.47
CA THR A 309 -4.76 1.16 -18.46
C THR A 309 -3.37 0.57 -18.69
N VAL A 310 -3.05 -0.55 -18.02
CA VAL A 310 -1.80 -1.28 -18.24
C VAL A 310 -1.69 -1.75 -19.70
N LEU A 311 -2.74 -2.38 -20.24
CA LEU A 311 -2.77 -2.78 -21.65
C LEU A 311 -2.57 -1.61 -22.61
N GLY A 312 -3.15 -0.45 -22.30
CA GLY A 312 -2.99 0.77 -23.10
C GLY A 312 -1.55 1.29 -23.11
N THR A 313 -0.87 1.23 -21.97
CA THR A 313 0.55 1.61 -21.86
C THR A 313 1.44 0.66 -22.65
N VAL A 314 1.25 -0.65 -22.46
CA VAL A 314 2.00 -1.69 -23.21
C VAL A 314 1.80 -1.50 -24.72
N SER A 315 0.56 -1.29 -25.17
CA SER A 315 0.26 -1.04 -26.59
C SER A 315 0.99 0.21 -27.14
N GLY A 316 1.05 1.27 -26.33
CA GLY A 316 1.79 2.50 -26.70
C GLY A 316 3.30 2.29 -26.81
N LEU A 317 3.88 1.50 -25.89
CA LEU A 317 5.29 1.14 -25.92
C LEU A 317 5.65 0.27 -27.13
N ILE A 318 4.82 -0.74 -27.42
CA ILE A 318 4.99 -1.60 -28.61
C ILE A 318 4.96 -0.74 -29.90
N LEU A 319 3.99 0.19 -29.98
CA LEU A 319 3.87 1.07 -31.14
C LEU A 319 5.11 1.97 -31.30
N ALA A 320 5.62 2.55 -30.22
CA ALA A 320 6.81 3.37 -30.25
C ALA A 320 8.05 2.57 -30.64
N SER A 321 8.22 1.37 -30.05
CA SER A 321 9.36 0.48 -30.36
C SER A 321 9.32 -0.02 -31.82
N SER A 322 8.16 -0.45 -32.30
CA SER A 322 8.01 -0.91 -33.69
C SER A 322 8.23 0.23 -34.70
N GLY A 323 7.80 1.45 -34.34
CA GLY A 323 8.06 2.65 -35.17
C GLY A 323 9.55 2.97 -35.28
N ALA A 324 10.29 2.89 -34.16
CA ALA A 324 11.73 3.08 -34.16
C ALA A 324 12.46 2.03 -35.00
N VAL A 325 12.12 0.76 -34.87
CA VAL A 325 12.69 -0.33 -35.69
C VAL A 325 12.39 -0.13 -37.17
N ALA A 326 11.16 0.23 -37.54
CA ALA A 326 10.75 0.36 -38.94
C ALA A 326 11.29 1.62 -39.63
N HIS A 327 11.65 2.68 -38.87
CA HIS A 327 12.11 3.95 -39.41
C HIS A 327 13.64 4.09 -39.31
N ASP A 328 14.27 3.57 -38.25
CA ASP A 328 15.67 3.84 -37.93
C ASP A 328 16.60 2.65 -38.28
N LEU A 329 16.05 1.48 -38.53
CA LEU A 329 16.74 0.25 -38.97
C LEU A 329 16.26 -0.19 -40.35
#